data_a5564ce799c3e976f9fffb225764e8dd
#
_entry.id   a5564ce799c3e976f9fffb225764e8dd
#
_cell.length_a   1.000
_cell.length_b   1.000
_cell.length_c   1.000
_cell.angle_alpha   90.00
_cell.angle_beta   90.00
_cell.angle_gamma   90.00
#
_symmetry.space_group_name_H-M   'P 1'
#
loop_
_entity.id
_entity.type
_entity.pdbx_description
1 polymer ?
#
loop_
_entity_poly.entity_id
_entity_poly.type
_entity_poly.pdbx_seq_one_letter_code
_entity_poly.pdbx_strand_id
1 'polypeptide(L)'
;DVSCDENVWKEVWTEEEIINNSSSPIFLLTGRKRDAFHLKNIAVKPGEKWNGELELANGELKFPTTVFHGHGTGKTMLITAGVHAGEYVGIQAAIELSQKLKIEKVTGTIIIVKVLNRPAFEARNGSMGLADAKNLNREFPGNPDGTEMERLAWAVSQELQPVADLYIDLHSGDDYEKLTPYVYYAGAAPEDVVKVSREMAEQVDVPYMVKSNVASGGSYNYAASQGIPSILIERGGMGDWNYEEVRSTRRDVRNILCHMGIYQGLKDFRTYYPLEVADVRYQDAEENGLWYPFKKVGDMIQEGDILGEVRDYEGKVKEVSEAEFDGVILYQTGTLQVVGNGPMVT
;
A
#
# COMPACT_ATOMS: atom_id res chain seq x y z
N ASP A 1 49.75 -11.67 14.76
CA ASP A 1 49.52 -12.60 15.88
C ASP A 1 48.81 -11.83 16.98
N VAL A 2 47.47 -11.93 17.00
CA VAL A 2 46.65 -11.52 18.12
C VAL A 2 45.86 -12.77 18.53
N SER A 3 46.32 -13.37 19.66
CA SER A 3 45.64 -14.50 20.27
C SER A 3 44.27 -14.07 20.78
N CYS A 4 43.19 -14.70 20.29
CA CYS A 4 41.86 -14.62 20.83
C CYS A 4 41.78 -15.47 22.08
N ASP A 5 41.50 -14.87 23.22
CA ASP A 5 41.35 -15.52 24.52
C ASP A 5 39.97 -16.20 24.58
N GLU A 6 39.95 -17.55 24.58
CA GLU A 6 38.74 -18.39 24.51
C GLU A 6 37.99 -18.55 25.85
N ASN A 7 38.14 -17.64 26.82
CA ASN A 7 37.62 -17.85 28.18
C ASN A 7 36.47 -16.90 28.62
N VAL A 8 35.73 -16.27 27.74
CA VAL A 8 34.66 -15.29 28.14
C VAL A 8 33.23 -15.85 28.06
N TRP A 9 32.97 -17.08 27.66
CA TRP A 9 31.62 -17.62 27.52
C TRP A 9 31.43 -18.92 28.30
N LYS A 10 31.36 -18.85 29.63
CA LYS A 10 30.81 -19.93 30.49
C LYS A 10 30.14 -19.35 31.74
N GLU A 11 29.05 -18.65 31.58
CA GLU A 11 27.96 -18.70 32.57
C GLU A 11 26.82 -19.52 31.95
N VAL A 12 26.85 -20.81 32.17
CA VAL A 12 25.76 -21.71 31.87
C VAL A 12 24.80 -21.61 33.04
N TRP A 13 23.66 -20.90 32.83
CA TRP A 13 22.56 -20.88 33.80
C TRP A 13 21.95 -22.28 33.86
N THR A 14 21.74 -22.81 35.06
CA THR A 14 21.04 -24.08 35.27
C THR A 14 19.53 -23.88 35.03
N GLU A 15 18.81 -24.95 34.65
CA GLU A 15 17.36 -24.87 34.43
C GLU A 15 16.60 -24.33 35.67
N GLU A 16 17.06 -24.55 36.87
CA GLU A 16 16.49 -24.00 38.11
C GLU A 16 16.72 -22.48 38.24
N GLU A 17 17.82 -21.93 37.77
CA GLU A 17 18.11 -20.50 37.81
C GLU A 17 17.28 -19.75 36.73
N ILE A 18 16.95 -20.39 35.60
CA ILE A 18 16.04 -19.85 34.58
C ILE A 18 14.62 -19.78 35.13
N ILE A 19 14.18 -20.75 35.91
CA ILE A 19 12.84 -20.80 36.52
C ILE A 19 12.68 -19.77 37.63
N ASN A 20 13.72 -19.51 38.42
CA ASN A 20 13.65 -18.60 39.57
C ASN A 20 13.89 -17.11 39.22
N ASN A 21 14.45 -16.78 38.06
CA ASN A 21 14.63 -15.42 37.58
C ASN A 21 13.56 -14.95 36.58
N SER A 22 12.57 -15.77 36.25
CA SER A 22 11.40 -15.37 35.48
C SER A 22 10.36 -14.68 36.36
N SER A 23 10.72 -13.53 36.95
CA SER A 23 9.73 -12.59 37.53
C SER A 23 9.05 -11.72 36.50
N SER A 24 8.97 -12.20 35.28
CA SER A 24 7.95 -11.70 34.34
C SER A 24 6.63 -12.29 34.76
N PRO A 25 5.59 -11.50 35.07
CA PRO A 25 4.29 -12.05 35.34
C PRO A 25 3.89 -12.88 34.12
N ILE A 26 3.81 -14.19 34.28
CA ILE A 26 3.01 -15.02 33.39
C ILE A 26 1.61 -14.44 33.52
N PHE A 27 1.25 -13.55 32.58
CA PHE A 27 -0.14 -13.22 32.33
C PHE A 27 -0.79 -14.53 31.92
N LEU A 28 -1.32 -15.25 32.92
CA LEU A 28 -2.44 -16.14 32.69
C LEU A 28 -3.50 -15.25 32.06
N LEU A 29 -3.48 -15.23 30.73
CA LEU A 29 -4.60 -14.75 29.94
C LEU A 29 -5.80 -15.58 30.37
N THR A 30 -6.54 -15.06 31.36
CA THR A 30 -7.90 -15.52 31.65
C THR A 30 -8.63 -15.28 30.34
N GLY A 31 -8.74 -16.37 29.57
CA GLY A 31 -9.18 -16.35 28.19
C GLY A 31 -10.62 -15.84 28.13
N ARG A 32 -10.78 -14.52 27.89
CA ARG A 32 -11.95 -14.09 27.17
C ARG A 32 -11.81 -14.74 25.79
N LYS A 33 -12.69 -15.72 25.51
CA LYS A 33 -12.84 -16.28 24.17
C LYS A 33 -13.07 -15.07 23.26
N ARG A 34 -12.16 -14.86 22.29
CA ARG A 34 -12.40 -13.87 21.24
C ARG A 34 -13.63 -14.33 20.46
N ASP A 35 -14.54 -13.41 20.17
CA ASP A 35 -15.72 -13.70 19.36
C ASP A 35 -15.33 -13.90 17.91
N ALA A 36 -16.20 -14.53 17.13
CA ALA A 36 -16.04 -14.62 15.69
C ALA A 36 -15.98 -13.23 15.05
N PHE A 37 -15.12 -13.04 14.08
CA PHE A 37 -15.08 -11.84 13.28
C PHE A 37 -16.20 -11.88 12.23
N HIS A 38 -16.97 -10.82 12.13
CA HIS A 38 -18.08 -10.70 11.20
C HIS A 38 -17.86 -9.51 10.26
N LEU A 39 -17.97 -9.75 8.96
CA LEU A 39 -17.97 -8.72 7.93
C LEU A 39 -18.93 -9.15 6.83
N LYS A 40 -20.10 -8.52 6.76
CA LYS A 40 -21.15 -8.82 5.76
C LYS A 40 -21.48 -10.32 5.71
N ASN A 41 -21.24 -10.97 4.56
CA ASN A 41 -21.46 -12.41 4.36
C ASN A 41 -20.36 -13.31 4.98
N ILE A 42 -19.36 -12.72 5.63
CA ILE A 42 -18.21 -13.44 6.18
C ILE A 42 -18.35 -13.59 7.69
N ALA A 43 -18.10 -14.83 8.18
CA ALA A 43 -17.95 -15.11 9.59
C ALA A 43 -16.73 -16.03 9.77
N VAL A 44 -15.75 -15.60 10.60
CA VAL A 44 -14.48 -16.32 10.82
C VAL A 44 -14.24 -16.49 12.30
N LYS A 45 -14.07 -17.75 12.75
CA LYS A 45 -13.76 -18.02 14.14
C LYS A 45 -12.31 -17.69 14.47
N PRO A 46 -12.00 -17.42 15.77
CA PRO A 46 -10.62 -17.25 16.20
C PRO A 46 -9.74 -18.45 15.82
N GLY A 47 -8.55 -18.18 15.28
CA GLY A 47 -7.62 -19.17 14.79
C GLY A 47 -7.93 -19.73 13.40
N GLU A 48 -8.93 -19.21 12.72
CA GLU A 48 -9.30 -19.66 11.39
C GLU A 48 -8.89 -18.67 10.29
N LYS A 49 -8.73 -19.22 9.10
CA LYS A 49 -8.55 -18.49 7.84
C LYS A 49 -9.73 -18.78 6.94
N TRP A 50 -10.32 -17.71 6.41
CA TRP A 50 -11.39 -17.78 5.43
C TRP A 50 -10.92 -17.27 4.06
N ASN A 51 -11.37 -17.91 2.98
CA ASN A 51 -11.18 -17.46 1.61
C ASN A 51 -12.49 -17.54 0.85
N GLY A 52 -12.80 -16.52 0.08
CA GLY A 52 -14.02 -16.48 -0.72
C GLY A 52 -14.27 -15.12 -1.34
N GLU A 53 -15.51 -14.83 -1.63
CA GLU A 53 -15.94 -13.54 -2.13
C GLU A 53 -16.61 -12.74 -1.01
N LEU A 54 -16.05 -11.58 -0.70
CA LEU A 54 -16.72 -10.57 0.12
C LEU A 54 -17.82 -9.91 -0.73
N GLU A 55 -19.00 -9.83 -0.19
CA GLU A 55 -20.15 -9.19 -0.82
C GLU A 55 -20.48 -7.86 -0.16
N LEU A 56 -20.42 -6.76 -0.93
CA LEU A 56 -20.84 -5.43 -0.51
C LEU A 56 -22.05 -4.98 -1.36
N ALA A 57 -22.67 -3.85 -1.01
CA ALA A 57 -23.85 -3.30 -1.69
C ALA A 57 -24.93 -4.36 -1.88
N ASN A 58 -25.32 -5.06 -0.78
CA ASN A 58 -26.32 -6.14 -0.78
C ASN A 58 -26.02 -7.29 -1.76
N GLY A 59 -24.73 -7.56 -2.03
CA GLY A 59 -24.29 -8.66 -2.90
C GLY A 59 -24.11 -8.28 -4.38
N GLU A 60 -24.30 -7.01 -4.73
CA GLU A 60 -24.05 -6.54 -6.10
C GLU A 60 -22.56 -6.48 -6.43
N LEU A 61 -21.71 -6.18 -5.43
CA LEU A 61 -20.27 -6.08 -5.57
C LEU A 61 -19.60 -7.25 -4.87
N LYS A 62 -18.72 -7.96 -5.59
CA LYS A 62 -18.03 -9.16 -5.09
C LYS A 62 -16.53 -9.07 -5.28
N PHE A 63 -15.80 -9.31 -4.19
CA PHE A 63 -14.35 -9.14 -4.13
C PHE A 63 -13.65 -10.40 -3.66
N PRO A 64 -12.64 -10.91 -4.39
CA PRO A 64 -11.83 -12.05 -3.96
C PRO A 64 -11.04 -11.69 -2.70
N THR A 65 -11.46 -12.23 -1.57
CA THR A 65 -10.99 -11.81 -0.24
C THR A 65 -10.47 -12.99 0.58
N THR A 66 -9.48 -12.71 1.41
CA THR A 66 -9.00 -13.62 2.47
C THR A 66 -9.07 -12.90 3.80
N VAL A 67 -9.57 -13.59 4.83
CA VAL A 67 -9.58 -13.10 6.20
C VAL A 67 -8.84 -14.09 7.09
N PHE A 68 -7.84 -13.59 7.82
CA PHE A 68 -7.21 -14.31 8.93
C PHE A 68 -7.73 -13.72 10.22
N HIS A 69 -8.31 -14.52 11.09
CA HIS A 69 -8.75 -14.09 12.41
C HIS A 69 -8.00 -14.84 13.49
N GLY A 70 -6.98 -14.19 14.05
CA GLY A 70 -6.12 -14.77 15.09
C GLY A 70 -6.81 -14.95 16.43
N HIS A 71 -6.14 -15.60 17.38
CA HIS A 71 -6.67 -15.84 18.74
C HIS A 71 -6.53 -14.64 19.68
N GLY A 72 -5.61 -13.72 19.39
CA GLY A 72 -5.32 -12.57 20.25
C GLY A 72 -6.29 -11.40 20.07
N THR A 73 -6.13 -10.36 20.88
CA THR A 73 -6.94 -9.14 20.85
C THR A 73 -6.33 -8.03 19.99
N GLY A 74 -5.45 -8.40 19.03
CA GLY A 74 -4.76 -7.44 18.16
C GLY A 74 -5.70 -6.69 17.21
N LYS A 75 -5.16 -5.64 16.60
CA LYS A 75 -5.84 -4.75 15.64
C LYS A 75 -6.28 -5.48 14.38
N THR A 76 -7.23 -4.89 13.67
CA THR A 76 -7.65 -5.30 12.33
C THR A 76 -6.89 -4.50 11.29
N MET A 77 -6.14 -5.19 10.43
CA MET A 77 -5.47 -4.62 9.26
C MET A 77 -6.28 -4.91 8.01
N LEU A 78 -6.69 -3.88 7.30
CA LEU A 78 -7.21 -3.99 5.94
C LEU A 78 -6.06 -3.82 4.95
N ILE A 79 -5.99 -4.69 3.96
CA ILE A 79 -5.05 -4.62 2.84
C ILE A 79 -5.86 -4.72 1.56
N THR A 80 -5.77 -3.71 0.69
CA THR A 80 -6.39 -3.73 -0.63
C THR A 80 -5.34 -3.71 -1.72
N ALA A 81 -5.68 -4.29 -2.86
CA ALA A 81 -4.94 -4.19 -4.10
C ALA A 81 -5.91 -4.10 -5.28
N GLY A 82 -5.43 -3.61 -6.42
CA GLY A 82 -6.25 -3.49 -7.62
C GLY A 82 -7.38 -2.46 -7.50
N VAL A 83 -7.18 -1.38 -6.75
CA VAL A 83 -7.94 -0.13 -6.89
C VAL A 83 -7.78 0.34 -8.33
N HIS A 84 -6.56 0.36 -8.82
CA HIS A 84 -6.25 0.40 -10.24
C HIS A 84 -5.98 -1.02 -10.72
N ALA A 85 -6.76 -1.45 -11.70
CA ALA A 85 -6.81 -2.85 -12.13
C ALA A 85 -5.60 -3.29 -12.97
N GLY A 86 -4.83 -2.35 -13.54
CA GLY A 86 -3.59 -2.57 -14.27
C GLY A 86 -2.33 -2.69 -13.40
N GLU A 87 -2.47 -2.53 -12.08
CA GLU A 87 -1.36 -2.52 -11.14
C GLU A 87 -1.10 -3.91 -10.55
N TYR A 88 -0.46 -4.76 -11.33
CA TYR A 88 -0.39 -6.20 -11.06
C TYR A 88 0.53 -6.60 -9.92
N VAL A 89 1.55 -5.80 -9.58
CA VAL A 89 2.48 -6.12 -8.48
C VAL A 89 1.73 -6.20 -7.15
N GLY A 90 0.88 -5.20 -6.85
CA GLY A 90 0.06 -5.17 -5.64
C GLY A 90 -0.93 -6.34 -5.58
N ILE A 91 -1.58 -6.64 -6.70
CA ILE A 91 -2.53 -7.75 -6.84
C ILE A 91 -1.85 -9.09 -6.55
N GLN A 92 -0.71 -9.36 -7.20
CA GLN A 92 0.02 -10.61 -7.01
C GLN A 92 0.60 -10.71 -5.59
N ALA A 93 1.07 -9.59 -5.01
CA ALA A 93 1.53 -9.56 -3.63
C ALA A 93 0.40 -9.89 -2.63
N ALA A 94 -0.80 -9.36 -2.84
CA ALA A 94 -1.98 -9.68 -2.04
C ALA A 94 -2.37 -11.17 -2.14
N ILE A 95 -2.30 -11.77 -3.34
CA ILE A 95 -2.52 -13.20 -3.55
C ILE A 95 -1.48 -14.01 -2.77
N GLU A 96 -0.19 -13.68 -2.88
CA GLU A 96 0.88 -14.40 -2.18
C GLU A 96 0.83 -14.22 -0.66
N LEU A 97 0.50 -13.03 -0.16
CA LEU A 97 0.26 -12.80 1.27
C LEU A 97 -0.84 -13.71 1.79
N SER A 98 -1.96 -13.78 1.03
CA SER A 98 -3.07 -14.67 1.39
C SER A 98 -2.69 -16.14 1.46
N GLN A 99 -1.69 -16.59 0.68
CA GLN A 99 -1.21 -17.98 0.67
C GLN A 99 -0.14 -18.25 1.72
N LYS A 100 0.76 -17.29 1.96
CA LYS A 100 2.01 -17.50 2.72
C LYS A 100 1.93 -17.09 4.18
N LEU A 101 1.01 -16.20 4.56
CA LEU A 101 0.79 -15.88 5.97
C LEU A 101 0.26 -17.12 6.71
N LYS A 102 0.74 -17.30 7.94
CA LYS A 102 0.40 -18.43 8.81
C LYS A 102 -0.57 -17.97 9.88
N ILE A 103 -1.75 -18.61 9.93
CA ILE A 103 -2.82 -18.22 10.89
C ILE A 103 -2.36 -18.31 12.35
N GLU A 104 -1.54 -19.29 12.68
CA GLU A 104 -1.00 -19.49 14.02
C GLU A 104 -0.08 -18.34 14.50
N LYS A 105 0.37 -17.47 13.58
CA LYS A 105 1.17 -16.27 13.87
C LYS A 105 0.36 -14.99 13.90
N VAL A 106 -0.93 -15.04 13.55
CA VAL A 106 -1.81 -13.86 13.56
C VAL A 106 -2.37 -13.64 14.94
N THR A 107 -2.18 -12.44 15.50
CA THR A 107 -2.72 -12.05 16.80
C THR A 107 -4.00 -11.24 16.67
N GLY A 108 -4.12 -10.44 15.63
CA GLY A 108 -5.27 -9.61 15.31
C GLY A 108 -6.17 -10.22 14.22
N THR A 109 -6.66 -9.35 13.35
CA THR A 109 -7.38 -9.75 12.14
C THR A 109 -6.67 -9.13 10.92
N ILE A 110 -6.55 -9.90 9.84
CA ILE A 110 -5.99 -9.40 8.57
C ILE A 110 -7.03 -9.68 7.49
N ILE A 111 -7.47 -8.63 6.81
CA ILE A 111 -8.41 -8.68 5.68
C ILE A 111 -7.60 -8.33 4.44
N ILE A 112 -7.59 -9.19 3.43
CA ILE A 112 -6.87 -8.98 2.17
C ILE A 112 -7.87 -9.05 1.03
N VAL A 113 -8.17 -7.90 0.42
CA VAL A 113 -8.94 -7.80 -0.82
C VAL A 113 -7.96 -7.76 -1.99
N LYS A 114 -8.00 -8.81 -2.82
CA LYS A 114 -6.95 -9.05 -3.82
C LYS A 114 -7.10 -8.20 -5.08
N VAL A 115 -8.34 -7.91 -5.47
CA VAL A 115 -8.65 -7.05 -6.62
C VAL A 115 -9.91 -6.27 -6.29
N LEU A 116 -9.78 -4.97 -6.08
CA LEU A 116 -10.91 -4.14 -5.70
C LEU A 116 -11.75 -3.74 -6.92
N ASN A 117 -11.11 -3.29 -8.01
CA ASN A 117 -11.78 -3.00 -9.28
C ASN A 117 -11.74 -4.24 -10.21
N ARG A 118 -12.40 -5.31 -9.77
CA ARG A 118 -12.43 -6.59 -10.51
C ARG A 118 -13.00 -6.47 -11.92
N PRO A 119 -14.08 -5.72 -12.18
CA PRO A 119 -14.58 -5.59 -13.55
C PRO A 119 -13.55 -5.00 -14.52
N ALA A 120 -12.84 -3.94 -14.13
CA ALA A 120 -11.78 -3.36 -14.95
C ALA A 120 -10.61 -4.33 -15.14
N PHE A 121 -10.23 -5.09 -14.11
CA PHE A 121 -9.20 -6.12 -14.20
C PHE A 121 -9.54 -7.20 -15.24
N GLU A 122 -10.74 -7.76 -15.19
CA GLU A 122 -11.19 -8.80 -16.12
C GLU A 122 -11.34 -8.28 -17.55
N ALA A 123 -11.63 -6.97 -17.71
CA ALA A 123 -11.71 -6.30 -19.02
C ALA A 123 -10.37 -5.76 -19.54
N ARG A 124 -9.28 -5.81 -18.75
CA ARG A 124 -7.98 -5.20 -19.07
C ARG A 124 -8.09 -3.68 -19.31
N ASN A 125 -8.79 -2.99 -18.43
CA ASN A 125 -9.09 -1.56 -18.60
C ASN A 125 -8.22 -0.64 -17.72
N GLY A 126 -7.12 -1.13 -17.16
CA GLY A 126 -6.21 -0.30 -16.36
C GLY A 126 -6.88 0.35 -15.14
N SER A 127 -6.69 1.66 -14.98
CA SER A 127 -7.16 2.42 -13.80
C SER A 127 -8.63 2.83 -13.85
N MET A 128 -9.27 2.79 -14.99
CA MET A 128 -10.57 3.45 -15.22
C MET A 128 -11.74 2.48 -15.09
N GLY A 129 -12.88 2.99 -14.61
CA GLY A 129 -14.16 2.27 -14.62
C GLY A 129 -14.64 1.96 -16.04
N LEU A 130 -15.34 0.85 -16.20
CA LEU A 130 -15.79 0.40 -17.53
C LEU A 130 -16.93 1.24 -18.08
N ALA A 131 -17.88 1.62 -17.22
CA ALA A 131 -19.10 2.31 -17.64
C ALA A 131 -18.97 3.83 -17.61
N ASP A 132 -18.13 4.37 -16.70
CA ASP A 132 -18.06 5.82 -16.45
C ASP A 132 -16.70 6.45 -16.77
N ALA A 133 -15.68 5.63 -17.08
CA ALA A 133 -14.32 6.07 -17.35
C ALA A 133 -13.73 6.96 -16.23
N LYS A 134 -14.17 6.74 -14.98
CA LYS A 134 -13.64 7.43 -13.80
C LYS A 134 -12.53 6.64 -13.16
N ASN A 135 -11.56 7.36 -12.56
CA ASN A 135 -10.53 6.77 -11.73
C ASN A 135 -11.07 6.52 -10.33
N LEU A 136 -11.19 5.23 -9.93
CA LEU A 136 -11.71 4.86 -8.62
C LEU A 136 -10.97 5.58 -7.47
N ASN A 137 -9.65 5.76 -7.59
CA ASN A 137 -8.83 6.43 -6.57
C ASN A 137 -8.96 7.97 -6.60
N ARG A 138 -10.03 8.48 -7.18
CA ARG A 138 -10.44 9.91 -7.14
C ARG A 138 -11.88 10.08 -6.64
N GLU A 139 -12.59 8.97 -6.42
CA GLU A 139 -14.03 9.00 -6.13
C GLU A 139 -14.36 8.84 -4.64
N PHE A 140 -13.39 8.53 -3.75
CA PHE A 140 -13.68 8.33 -2.33
C PHE A 140 -14.09 9.63 -1.61
N PRO A 141 -15.19 9.63 -0.80
CA PRO A 141 -15.96 8.48 -0.28
C PRO A 141 -16.95 7.83 -1.24
N GLY A 142 -17.23 8.39 -2.40
CA GLY A 142 -18.22 7.89 -3.33
C GLY A 142 -19.63 8.46 -3.13
N ASN A 143 -20.56 7.88 -3.87
CA ASN A 143 -22.00 8.22 -3.83
C ASN A 143 -22.82 6.96 -4.13
N PRO A 144 -23.78 6.55 -3.26
CA PRO A 144 -24.59 5.35 -3.47
C PRO A 144 -25.50 5.43 -4.70
N ASP A 145 -25.92 6.64 -5.09
CA ASP A 145 -26.76 6.91 -6.25
C ASP A 145 -25.96 7.39 -7.48
N GLY A 146 -24.63 7.29 -7.41
CA GLY A 146 -23.72 7.77 -8.43
C GLY A 146 -23.41 6.78 -9.56
N THR A 147 -22.33 7.06 -10.27
CA THR A 147 -21.81 6.23 -11.36
C THR A 147 -21.16 4.94 -10.83
N GLU A 148 -20.62 4.10 -11.72
CA GLU A 148 -20.02 2.82 -11.35
C GLU A 148 -18.92 2.98 -10.29
N MET A 149 -17.93 3.84 -10.52
CA MET A 149 -16.81 4.03 -9.60
C MET A 149 -17.25 4.77 -8.33
N GLU A 150 -18.19 5.69 -8.40
CA GLU A 150 -18.74 6.35 -7.21
C GLU A 150 -19.47 5.37 -6.29
N ARG A 151 -20.26 4.44 -6.84
CA ARG A 151 -20.94 3.40 -6.05
C ARG A 151 -19.94 2.41 -5.45
N LEU A 152 -18.92 2.05 -6.22
CA LEU A 152 -17.84 1.17 -5.73
C LEU A 152 -17.09 1.84 -4.57
N ALA A 153 -16.66 3.09 -4.75
CA ALA A 153 -15.99 3.87 -3.69
C ALA A 153 -16.87 3.98 -2.43
N TRP A 154 -18.18 4.24 -2.61
CA TRP A 154 -19.14 4.31 -1.51
C TRP A 154 -19.22 2.99 -0.73
N ALA A 155 -19.40 1.88 -1.41
CA ALA A 155 -19.49 0.57 -0.75
C ALA A 155 -18.22 0.25 0.04
N VAL A 156 -17.04 0.53 -0.52
CA VAL A 156 -15.75 0.33 0.16
C VAL A 156 -15.61 1.25 1.37
N SER A 157 -15.92 2.53 1.23
CA SER A 157 -15.76 3.53 2.28
C SER A 157 -16.74 3.34 3.45
N GLN A 158 -17.95 2.85 3.18
CA GLN A 158 -18.99 2.71 4.20
C GLN A 158 -19.10 1.29 4.78
N GLU A 159 -18.73 0.29 4.02
CA GLU A 159 -18.99 -1.10 4.41
C GLU A 159 -17.71 -1.91 4.69
N LEU A 160 -16.56 -1.51 4.13
CA LEU A 160 -15.29 -2.22 4.30
C LEU A 160 -14.30 -1.46 5.18
N GLN A 161 -14.00 -0.19 4.88
CA GLN A 161 -13.00 0.58 5.65
C GLN A 161 -13.34 0.70 7.14
N PRO A 162 -14.61 0.89 7.58
CA PRO A 162 -14.93 1.10 8.99
C PRO A 162 -14.63 -0.08 9.92
N VAL A 163 -14.36 -1.28 9.39
CA VAL A 163 -14.01 -2.44 10.23
C VAL A 163 -12.50 -2.51 10.53
N ALA A 164 -11.70 -1.64 9.92
CA ALA A 164 -10.26 -1.63 10.05
C ALA A 164 -9.78 -0.64 11.13
N ASP A 165 -8.75 -1.05 11.87
CA ASP A 165 -7.97 -0.16 12.74
C ASP A 165 -6.77 0.45 12.00
N LEU A 166 -6.30 -0.20 10.91
CA LEU A 166 -5.15 0.18 10.09
C LEU A 166 -5.41 -0.24 8.64
N TYR A 167 -4.87 0.53 7.70
CA TYR A 167 -5.10 0.27 6.29
C TYR A 167 -3.82 0.40 5.43
N ILE A 168 -3.62 -0.56 4.52
CA ILE A 168 -2.56 -0.56 3.51
C ILE A 168 -3.22 -0.71 2.14
N ASP A 169 -2.96 0.24 1.24
CA ASP A 169 -3.36 0.18 -0.17
C ASP A 169 -2.14 -0.15 -1.04
N LEU A 170 -2.22 -1.22 -1.82
CA LEU A 170 -1.11 -1.71 -2.64
C LEU A 170 -1.30 -1.24 -4.07
N HIS A 171 -0.38 -0.41 -4.53
CA HIS A 171 -0.33 0.18 -5.86
C HIS A 171 0.98 -0.15 -6.58
N SER A 172 1.00 0.14 -7.86
CA SER A 172 2.16 0.17 -8.75
C SER A 172 1.89 1.15 -9.89
N GLY A 173 2.87 1.40 -10.76
CA GLY A 173 2.58 2.16 -11.98
C GLY A 173 1.67 1.36 -12.93
N ASP A 174 0.64 2.03 -13.44
CA ASP A 174 -0.27 1.50 -14.45
C ASP A 174 0.41 1.36 -15.83
N ASP A 175 -0.32 1.07 -16.88
CA ASP A 175 0.13 0.72 -18.23
C ASP A 175 1.15 1.69 -18.84
N TYR A 176 1.15 2.94 -18.43
CA TYR A 176 2.04 3.99 -18.94
C TYR A 176 2.93 4.62 -17.88
N GLU A 177 2.93 4.12 -16.66
CA GLU A 177 3.58 4.74 -15.51
C GLU A 177 4.86 4.04 -15.12
N LYS A 178 5.98 4.79 -15.13
CA LYS A 178 7.25 4.39 -14.51
C LYS A 178 7.39 5.09 -13.19
N LEU A 179 7.88 4.39 -12.16
CA LEU A 179 8.15 5.01 -10.87
C LEU A 179 9.38 4.43 -10.19
N THR A 180 10.00 5.27 -9.37
CA THR A 180 10.92 4.83 -8.32
C THR A 180 10.04 4.30 -7.18
N PRO A 181 10.35 3.16 -6.55
CA PRO A 181 9.56 2.70 -5.42
C PRO A 181 9.50 3.73 -4.30
N TYR A 182 8.31 4.03 -3.80
CA TYR A 182 8.09 4.93 -2.68
C TYR A 182 6.79 4.58 -1.92
N VAL A 183 6.55 5.24 -0.80
CA VAL A 183 5.34 5.06 -0.01
C VAL A 183 4.71 6.40 0.31
N TYR A 184 3.40 6.51 0.12
CA TYR A 184 2.61 7.60 0.67
C TYR A 184 2.13 7.26 2.07
N TYR A 185 2.15 8.25 2.98
CA TYR A 185 1.39 8.19 4.21
C TYR A 185 0.40 9.36 4.30
N ALA A 186 -0.75 9.10 4.90
CA ALA A 186 -1.80 10.10 5.00
C ALA A 186 -1.37 11.21 5.97
N GLY A 187 -1.41 12.47 5.51
CA GLY A 187 -1.02 13.67 6.26
C GLY A 187 -2.19 14.61 6.58
N ALA A 188 -3.30 14.51 5.83
CA ALA A 188 -4.51 15.29 6.06
C ALA A 188 -5.52 14.54 6.94
N ALA A 189 -5.12 14.28 8.20
CA ALA A 189 -5.87 13.49 9.17
C ALA A 189 -5.57 14.00 10.60
N PRO A 190 -6.27 13.54 11.66
CA PRO A 190 -5.90 13.81 13.04
C PRO A 190 -4.44 13.44 13.33
N GLU A 191 -3.77 14.17 14.23
CA GLU A 191 -2.33 14.06 14.46
C GLU A 191 -1.89 12.65 14.89
N ASP A 192 -2.68 11.97 15.71
CA ASP A 192 -2.44 10.59 16.14
C ASP A 192 -2.55 9.60 14.97
N VAL A 193 -3.47 9.82 14.03
CA VAL A 193 -3.62 9.05 12.80
C VAL A 193 -2.42 9.26 11.87
N VAL A 194 -2.01 10.52 11.66
CA VAL A 194 -0.81 10.86 10.87
C VAL A 194 0.44 10.18 11.44
N LYS A 195 0.61 10.24 12.76
CA LYS A 195 1.74 9.62 13.44
C LYS A 195 1.82 8.11 13.17
N VAL A 196 0.71 7.39 13.34
CA VAL A 196 0.68 5.93 13.11
C VAL A 196 0.84 5.61 11.62
N SER A 197 0.25 6.40 10.71
CA SER A 197 0.46 6.26 9.27
C SER A 197 1.94 6.39 8.89
N ARG A 198 2.63 7.38 9.47
CA ARG A 198 4.07 7.58 9.28
C ARG A 198 4.89 6.41 9.85
N GLU A 199 4.57 5.93 11.05
CA GLU A 199 5.20 4.74 11.65
C GLU A 199 5.06 3.49 10.76
N MET A 200 3.91 3.30 10.09
CA MET A 200 3.72 2.23 9.11
C MET A 200 4.59 2.44 7.86
N ALA A 201 4.62 3.65 7.31
CA ALA A 201 5.42 3.99 6.13
C ALA A 201 6.92 3.76 6.37
N GLU A 202 7.43 4.08 7.56
CA GLU A 202 8.81 3.83 7.98
C GLU A 202 9.22 2.35 7.98
N GLN A 203 8.27 1.41 7.88
CA GLN A 203 8.57 -0.03 7.81
C GLN A 203 8.77 -0.54 6.38
N VAL A 204 8.45 0.27 5.38
CA VAL A 204 8.55 -0.09 3.95
C VAL A 204 10.01 0.04 3.48
N ASP A 205 10.49 -0.92 2.70
CA ASP A 205 11.85 -0.95 2.17
C ASP A 205 11.95 -0.23 0.83
N VAL A 206 11.74 1.08 0.86
CA VAL A 206 11.81 2.00 -0.30
C VAL A 206 12.69 3.20 0.03
N PRO A 207 13.27 3.88 -0.98
CA PRO A 207 14.13 5.04 -0.73
C PRO A 207 13.39 6.27 -0.22
N TYR A 208 12.11 6.44 -0.56
CA TYR A 208 11.39 7.69 -0.27
C TYR A 208 10.02 7.43 0.35
N MET A 209 9.58 8.35 1.22
CA MET A 209 8.20 8.45 1.68
C MET A 209 7.67 9.86 1.48
N VAL A 210 6.40 9.95 1.12
CA VAL A 210 5.71 11.19 0.80
C VAL A 210 4.53 11.40 1.74
N LYS A 211 4.48 12.56 2.38
CA LYS A 211 3.31 13.00 3.15
C LYS A 211 2.23 13.52 2.23
N SER A 212 1.10 12.83 2.14
CA SER A 212 -0.03 13.31 1.35
C SER A 212 -0.90 14.29 2.14
N ASN A 213 -1.10 15.47 1.59
CA ASN A 213 -1.93 16.51 2.21
C ASN A 213 -3.37 16.54 1.66
N VAL A 214 -3.84 15.44 1.08
CA VAL A 214 -5.18 15.26 0.52
C VAL A 214 -6.03 14.42 1.49
N ALA A 215 -7.26 14.86 1.77
CA ALA A 215 -8.16 14.23 2.73
C ALA A 215 -9.24 13.33 2.09
N SER A 216 -9.43 13.39 0.76
CA SER A 216 -10.48 12.68 0.04
C SER A 216 -10.07 12.38 -1.39
N GLY A 217 -10.91 11.68 -2.13
CA GLY A 217 -10.61 11.23 -3.50
C GLY A 217 -9.89 9.89 -3.50
N GLY A 218 -8.73 9.79 -2.85
CA GLY A 218 -8.02 8.54 -2.69
C GLY A 218 -8.59 7.66 -1.57
N SER A 219 -8.50 6.35 -1.75
CA SER A 219 -9.01 5.35 -0.79
C SER A 219 -8.34 5.49 0.58
N TYR A 220 -7.00 5.46 0.64
CA TYR A 220 -6.27 5.57 1.90
C TYR A 220 -6.36 6.97 2.53
N ASN A 221 -6.46 8.03 1.71
CA ASN A 221 -6.63 9.40 2.18
C ASN A 221 -7.95 9.55 2.93
N TYR A 222 -9.03 9.07 2.31
CA TYR A 222 -10.35 9.13 2.94
C TYR A 222 -10.39 8.31 4.23
N ALA A 223 -9.89 7.07 4.22
CA ALA A 223 -9.84 6.24 5.41
C ALA A 223 -9.12 6.95 6.58
N ALA A 224 -7.98 7.61 6.31
CA ALA A 224 -7.25 8.36 7.33
C ALA A 224 -8.04 9.56 7.85
N SER A 225 -8.75 10.29 6.98
CA SER A 225 -9.62 11.40 7.40
C SER A 225 -10.75 10.94 8.32
N GLN A 226 -11.12 9.64 8.26
CA GLN A 226 -12.10 9.00 9.14
C GLN A 226 -11.48 8.37 10.40
N GLY A 227 -10.19 8.60 10.65
CA GLY A 227 -9.51 8.11 11.84
C GLY A 227 -8.80 6.76 11.69
N ILE A 228 -8.64 6.23 10.48
CA ILE A 228 -7.98 4.95 10.20
C ILE A 228 -6.57 5.21 9.65
N PRO A 229 -5.48 5.02 10.43
CA PRO A 229 -4.12 5.20 9.94
C PRO A 229 -3.86 4.40 8.67
N SER A 230 -3.37 5.06 7.62
CA SER A 230 -3.34 4.51 6.27
C SER A 230 -2.10 4.92 5.49
N ILE A 231 -1.62 3.99 4.67
CA ILE A 231 -0.54 4.20 3.71
C ILE A 231 -0.90 3.64 2.35
N LEU A 232 -0.20 4.11 1.32
CA LEU A 232 -0.24 3.57 -0.03
C LEU A 232 1.19 3.24 -0.46
N ILE A 233 1.44 2.01 -0.90
CA ILE A 233 2.77 1.55 -1.35
C ILE A 233 2.79 1.52 -2.87
N GLU A 234 3.73 2.24 -3.46
CA GLU A 234 3.99 2.29 -4.90
C GLU A 234 5.23 1.47 -5.24
N ARG A 235 5.06 0.41 -6.05
CA ARG A 235 6.17 -0.45 -6.43
C ARG A 235 5.90 -1.21 -7.73
N GLY A 236 6.83 -1.12 -8.70
CA GLY A 236 6.66 -1.62 -10.07
C GLY A 236 6.01 -0.57 -10.99
N GLY A 237 5.74 -0.90 -12.24
CA GLY A 237 5.14 0.04 -13.21
C GLY A 237 5.01 -0.54 -14.60
N MET A 238 4.48 0.25 -15.53
CA MET A 238 4.25 -0.09 -16.94
C MET A 238 3.27 -1.23 -17.15
N GLY A 239 2.31 -1.43 -16.26
CA GLY A 239 1.39 -2.56 -16.33
C GLY A 239 2.10 -3.92 -16.33
N ASP A 240 3.31 -3.96 -15.77
CA ASP A 240 4.13 -5.19 -15.69
C ASP A 240 4.23 -5.66 -14.24
N TRP A 241 4.69 -6.90 -14.05
CA TRP A 241 4.98 -7.44 -12.74
C TRP A 241 6.13 -8.46 -12.82
N ASN A 242 6.92 -8.50 -11.76
CA ASN A 242 8.00 -9.46 -11.61
C ASN A 242 8.08 -9.96 -10.17
N TYR A 243 8.73 -11.10 -9.98
CA TYR A 243 8.82 -11.73 -8.66
C TYR A 243 9.63 -10.94 -7.64
N GLU A 244 10.52 -10.07 -8.06
CA GLU A 244 11.35 -9.25 -7.18
C GLU A 244 10.48 -8.18 -6.52
N GLU A 245 9.70 -7.43 -7.30
CA GLU A 245 8.79 -6.41 -6.79
C GLU A 245 7.66 -7.01 -5.94
N VAL A 246 7.06 -8.11 -6.39
CA VAL A 246 6.04 -8.85 -5.62
C VAL A 246 6.59 -9.32 -4.28
N ARG A 247 7.81 -9.88 -4.25
CA ARG A 247 8.45 -10.32 -3.01
C ARG A 247 8.77 -9.15 -2.09
N SER A 248 9.22 -8.03 -2.64
CA SER A 248 9.52 -6.80 -1.89
C SER A 248 8.25 -6.22 -1.27
N THR A 249 7.16 -6.07 -2.05
CA THR A 249 5.86 -5.60 -1.54
C THR A 249 5.33 -6.51 -0.41
N ARG A 250 5.43 -7.82 -0.60
CA ARG A 250 5.01 -8.79 0.43
C ARG A 250 5.86 -8.69 1.70
N ARG A 251 7.19 -8.48 1.58
CA ARG A 251 8.09 -8.24 2.71
C ARG A 251 7.72 -6.97 3.46
N ASP A 252 7.43 -5.90 2.74
CA ASP A 252 7.02 -4.61 3.31
C ASP A 252 5.76 -4.75 4.15
N VAL A 253 4.71 -5.36 3.59
CA VAL A 253 3.47 -5.62 4.33
C VAL A 253 3.73 -6.49 5.56
N ARG A 254 4.55 -7.55 5.43
CA ARG A 254 4.88 -8.40 6.58
C ARG A 254 5.63 -7.64 7.66
N ASN A 255 6.57 -6.75 7.30
CA ASN A 255 7.29 -5.90 8.23
C ASN A 255 6.35 -4.96 8.99
N ILE A 256 5.38 -4.36 8.30
CA ILE A 256 4.33 -3.53 8.92
C ILE A 256 3.50 -4.37 9.87
N LEU A 257 3.01 -5.53 9.46
CA LEU A 257 2.21 -6.43 10.31
C LEU A 257 2.96 -6.85 11.58
N CYS A 258 4.26 -7.15 11.47
CA CYS A 258 5.12 -7.46 12.61
C CYS A 258 5.34 -6.24 13.52
N HIS A 259 5.58 -5.06 12.94
CA HIS A 259 5.78 -3.82 13.69
C HIS A 259 4.53 -3.42 14.48
N MET A 260 3.36 -3.53 13.84
CA MET A 260 2.07 -3.19 14.43
C MET A 260 1.55 -4.27 15.40
N GLY A 261 2.33 -5.34 15.64
CA GLY A 261 1.97 -6.41 16.55
C GLY A 261 0.80 -7.30 16.09
N ILE A 262 0.49 -7.30 14.78
CA ILE A 262 -0.62 -8.09 14.21
C ILE A 262 -0.13 -9.48 13.78
N TYR A 263 1.15 -9.62 13.46
CA TYR A 263 1.76 -10.86 13.03
C TYR A 263 3.02 -11.15 13.84
N GLN A 264 3.14 -12.35 14.38
CA GLN A 264 4.29 -12.78 15.19
C GLN A 264 5.46 -13.17 14.28
N GLY A 265 6.63 -12.60 14.54
CA GLY A 265 7.85 -12.90 13.83
C GLY A 265 8.85 -11.76 13.87
N LEU A 266 10.05 -12.03 13.40
CA LEU A 266 11.06 -10.99 13.19
C LEU A 266 10.73 -10.25 11.89
N LYS A 267 11.01 -8.95 11.87
CA LYS A 267 10.99 -8.16 10.63
C LYS A 267 12.10 -8.63 9.71
N ASP A 268 11.81 -8.66 8.42
CA ASP A 268 12.81 -8.95 7.40
C ASP A 268 13.79 -7.77 7.27
N PHE A 269 15.00 -8.07 6.83
CA PHE A 269 16.01 -7.05 6.55
C PHE A 269 15.51 -6.07 5.49
N ARG A 270 15.85 -4.80 5.67
CA ARG A 270 15.56 -3.70 4.74
C ARG A 270 16.86 -3.12 4.21
N THR A 271 16.84 -2.78 2.93
CA THR A 271 17.93 -2.08 2.25
C THR A 271 17.84 -0.58 2.48
N TYR A 272 16.61 -0.07 2.49
CA TYR A 272 16.29 1.34 2.61
C TYR A 272 15.57 1.65 3.92
N TYR A 273 15.77 2.87 4.38
CA TYR A 273 14.99 3.54 5.40
C TYR A 273 14.40 4.78 4.71
N PRO A 274 13.09 4.85 4.48
CA PRO A 274 12.51 5.88 3.63
C PRO A 274 12.88 7.29 4.08
N LEU A 275 13.46 8.07 3.17
CA LEU A 275 13.67 9.50 3.37
C LEU A 275 12.34 10.22 3.10
N GLU A 276 11.88 11.00 4.08
CA GLU A 276 10.70 11.85 3.88
C GLU A 276 11.06 13.01 2.95
N VAL A 277 10.38 13.11 1.81
CA VAL A 277 10.56 14.21 0.89
C VAL A 277 9.85 15.45 1.40
N ALA A 278 10.53 16.61 1.29
CA ALA A 278 10.04 17.87 1.85
C ALA A 278 8.90 18.45 1.00
N ASP A 279 8.98 18.31 -0.30
CA ASP A 279 8.02 18.87 -1.26
C ASP A 279 7.88 17.93 -2.47
N VAL A 280 6.75 18.02 -3.15
CA VAL A 280 6.45 17.21 -4.35
C VAL A 280 5.78 18.10 -5.39
N ARG A 281 6.34 18.08 -6.61
CA ARG A 281 5.74 18.75 -7.76
C ARG A 281 5.20 17.74 -8.75
N TYR A 282 3.90 17.81 -9.02
CA TYR A 282 3.23 17.06 -10.07
C TYR A 282 3.13 17.95 -11.30
N GLN A 283 3.76 17.53 -12.40
CA GLN A 283 3.68 18.24 -13.68
C GLN A 283 2.83 17.41 -14.63
N ASP A 284 1.69 17.95 -14.99
CA ASP A 284 0.77 17.39 -15.99
C ASP A 284 1.06 18.04 -17.35
N ALA A 285 0.81 17.32 -18.45
CA ALA A 285 0.93 17.87 -19.78
C ALA A 285 -0.15 18.95 -20.01
N GLU A 286 0.21 20.08 -20.61
CA GLU A 286 -0.76 21.14 -20.96
C GLU A 286 -1.69 20.72 -22.09
N GLU A 287 -1.17 19.94 -23.06
CA GLU A 287 -1.88 19.48 -24.25
C GLU A 287 -1.57 18.01 -24.58
N ASN A 288 -2.41 17.42 -25.44
CA ASN A 288 -2.10 16.12 -26.04
C ASN A 288 -0.85 16.22 -26.90
N GLY A 289 0.04 15.22 -26.79
CA GLY A 289 1.26 15.21 -27.57
C GLY A 289 2.10 13.94 -27.38
N LEU A 290 3.35 14.07 -27.79
CA LEU A 290 4.35 13.01 -27.72
C LEU A 290 5.42 13.41 -26.69
N TRP A 291 5.56 12.62 -25.62
CA TRP A 291 6.50 12.84 -24.53
C TRP A 291 7.90 12.30 -24.84
N TYR A 292 8.89 13.14 -24.74
CA TYR A 292 10.31 12.81 -24.90
C TYR A 292 11.07 13.11 -23.60
N PRO A 293 11.18 12.14 -22.68
CA PRO A 293 11.89 12.34 -21.42
C PRO A 293 13.41 12.40 -21.63
N PHE A 294 14.09 13.31 -20.94
CA PHE A 294 15.55 13.42 -20.89
C PHE A 294 16.17 12.88 -19.61
N LYS A 295 15.35 12.66 -18.59
CA LYS A 295 15.69 12.05 -17.31
C LYS A 295 14.92 10.75 -17.13
N LYS A 296 15.30 9.97 -16.13
CA LYS A 296 14.63 8.70 -15.77
C LYS A 296 14.14 8.76 -14.34
N VAL A 297 13.19 7.91 -13.99
CA VAL A 297 12.79 7.69 -12.59
C VAL A 297 14.02 7.28 -11.76
N GLY A 298 14.17 7.88 -10.58
CA GLY A 298 15.32 7.72 -9.70
C GLY A 298 16.50 8.65 -9.99
N ASP A 299 16.51 9.38 -11.13
CA ASP A 299 17.56 10.35 -11.39
C ASP A 299 17.45 11.52 -10.40
N MET A 300 18.60 11.92 -9.85
CA MET A 300 18.74 13.18 -9.14
C MET A 300 18.76 14.33 -10.13
N ILE A 301 18.03 15.39 -9.83
CA ILE A 301 17.88 16.57 -10.67
C ILE A 301 18.24 17.82 -9.88
N GLN A 302 18.64 18.87 -10.60
CA GLN A 302 18.87 20.21 -10.06
C GLN A 302 17.82 21.18 -10.60
N GLU A 303 17.52 22.23 -9.86
CA GLU A 303 16.68 23.34 -10.33
C GLU A 303 17.16 23.83 -11.69
N GLY A 304 16.24 23.96 -12.66
CA GLY A 304 16.53 24.33 -14.04
C GLY A 304 16.92 23.18 -14.97
N ASP A 305 17.06 21.95 -14.48
CA ASP A 305 17.27 20.78 -15.36
C ASP A 305 16.06 20.56 -16.27
N ILE A 306 16.28 20.37 -17.56
CA ILE A 306 15.21 19.97 -18.47
C ILE A 306 14.89 18.50 -18.26
N LEU A 307 13.65 18.21 -17.84
CA LEU A 307 13.15 16.87 -17.56
C LEU A 307 12.73 16.14 -18.85
N GLY A 308 12.20 16.89 -19.80
CA GLY A 308 11.74 16.38 -21.08
C GLY A 308 10.95 17.43 -21.87
N GLU A 309 10.39 17.02 -22.98
CA GLU A 309 9.57 17.89 -23.82
C GLU A 309 8.39 17.15 -24.44
N VAL A 310 7.28 17.87 -24.64
CA VAL A 310 6.13 17.40 -25.41
C VAL A 310 6.24 17.97 -26.83
N ARG A 311 6.07 17.10 -27.82
CA ARG A 311 6.09 17.48 -29.26
C ARG A 311 4.76 17.15 -29.92
N ASP A 312 4.48 17.87 -31.02
CA ASP A 312 3.39 17.53 -31.93
C ASP A 312 3.77 16.38 -32.89
N TYR A 313 2.84 15.97 -33.75
CA TYR A 313 3.07 14.86 -34.69
C TYR A 313 4.04 15.22 -35.85
N GLU A 314 4.41 16.48 -36.03
CA GLU A 314 5.45 16.97 -36.92
C GLU A 314 6.83 17.04 -36.24
N GLY A 315 6.89 16.70 -34.89
CA GLY A 315 8.12 16.73 -34.10
C GLY A 315 8.49 18.10 -33.56
N LYS A 316 7.61 19.09 -33.68
CA LYS A 316 7.83 20.43 -33.14
C LYS A 316 7.56 20.45 -31.65
N VAL A 317 8.48 21.03 -30.87
CA VAL A 317 8.32 21.20 -29.41
C VAL A 317 7.17 22.15 -29.13
N LYS A 318 6.26 21.71 -28.28
CA LYS A 318 5.10 22.45 -27.78
C LYS A 318 5.28 22.89 -26.32
N GLU A 319 5.86 22.03 -25.51
CA GLU A 319 6.02 22.22 -24.07
C GLU A 319 7.40 21.69 -23.65
N VAL A 320 8.03 22.36 -22.69
CA VAL A 320 9.28 21.92 -22.05
C VAL A 320 9.03 21.80 -20.56
N SER A 321 9.29 20.63 -20.00
CA SER A 321 9.23 20.37 -18.57
C SER A 321 10.59 20.66 -17.94
N GLU A 322 10.61 21.49 -16.89
CA GLU A 322 11.81 21.93 -16.19
C GLU A 322 11.67 21.67 -14.68
N ALA A 323 12.77 21.31 -14.03
CA ALA A 323 12.81 21.09 -12.58
C ALA A 323 12.71 22.44 -11.84
N GLU A 324 11.73 22.56 -10.95
CA GLU A 324 11.50 23.77 -10.16
C GLU A 324 12.41 23.85 -8.90
N PHE A 325 13.05 22.74 -8.52
CA PHE A 325 13.96 22.61 -7.37
C PHE A 325 14.86 21.37 -7.50
N ASP A 326 15.89 21.29 -6.67
CA ASP A 326 16.73 20.09 -6.56
C ASP A 326 15.93 18.92 -5.98
N GLY A 327 16.00 17.75 -6.60
CA GLY A 327 15.19 16.61 -6.16
C GLY A 327 15.48 15.30 -6.84
N VAL A 328 14.50 14.43 -6.89
CA VAL A 328 14.52 13.12 -7.53
C VAL A 328 13.25 12.90 -8.33
N ILE A 329 13.33 12.24 -9.46
CA ILE A 329 12.15 11.87 -10.25
C ILE A 329 11.52 10.63 -9.63
N LEU A 330 10.33 10.78 -9.04
CA LEU A 330 9.56 9.70 -8.44
C LEU A 330 8.70 8.95 -9.45
N TYR A 331 8.09 9.69 -10.37
CA TYR A 331 7.16 9.19 -11.37
C TYR A 331 7.43 9.82 -12.71
N GLN A 332 7.14 9.09 -13.79
CA GLN A 332 7.24 9.58 -15.15
C GLN A 332 6.37 8.74 -16.09
N THR A 333 5.64 9.39 -17.00
CA THR A 333 5.01 8.70 -18.13
C THR A 333 6.06 7.96 -18.96
N GLY A 334 5.89 6.66 -19.08
CA GLY A 334 6.81 5.74 -19.75
C GLY A 334 6.46 5.45 -21.21
N THR A 335 5.26 5.83 -21.65
CA THR A 335 4.80 5.71 -23.03
C THR A 335 5.11 6.99 -23.82
N LEU A 336 5.01 6.91 -25.14
CA LEU A 336 5.26 8.05 -26.00
C LEU A 336 4.15 9.12 -25.90
N GLN A 337 2.90 8.70 -25.70
CA GLN A 337 1.76 9.61 -25.65
C GLN A 337 1.60 10.26 -24.28
N VAL A 338 1.19 11.52 -24.28
CA VAL A 338 0.62 12.23 -23.13
C VAL A 338 -0.70 12.86 -23.52
N VAL A 339 -1.57 13.02 -22.52
CA VAL A 339 -2.91 13.60 -22.67
C VAL A 339 -2.95 14.87 -21.83
N GLY A 340 -3.51 15.93 -22.37
CA GLY A 340 -3.64 17.22 -21.69
C GLY A 340 -4.37 17.07 -20.35
N ASN A 341 -3.86 17.69 -19.31
CA ASN A 341 -4.20 17.51 -17.91
C ASN A 341 -3.96 16.09 -17.35
N GLY A 342 -3.15 15.28 -18.04
CA GLY A 342 -2.71 13.97 -17.57
C GLY A 342 -1.28 13.99 -17.04
N PRO A 343 -0.94 13.09 -16.12
CA PRO A 343 0.34 13.10 -15.44
C PRO A 343 1.50 12.85 -16.41
N MET A 344 2.57 13.60 -16.24
CA MET A 344 3.75 13.56 -17.09
C MET A 344 5.02 13.21 -16.29
N VAL A 345 5.32 13.97 -15.25
CA VAL A 345 6.47 13.75 -14.37
C VAL A 345 6.21 14.27 -12.95
N THR A 346 6.73 13.57 -11.97
CA THR A 346 6.69 13.98 -10.57
C THR A 346 8.08 13.94 -9.97
#